data_2633fcc397c78dfbf81a595268884c42
#
_entry.id   2633fcc397c78dfbf81a595268884c42
#
_cell.length_a   1.000
_cell.length_b   1.000
_cell.length_c   1.000
_cell.angle_alpha   90.00
_cell.angle_beta   90.00
_cell.angle_gamma   90.00
#
_symmetry.space_group_name_H-M   'P 1'
#
loop_
_entity.id
_entity.type
_entity.pdbx_description
1 polymer ?
#
loop_
_entity_poly.entity_id
_entity_poly.type
_entity_poly.pdbx_seq_one_letter_code
_entity_poly.pdbx_strand_id
1 'polypeptide(L)'
;VQGTLSPAEIIERTAQHVRALLPGDSAHDWWHVERVRRNALAIGAAESADVHVVELGALVHDIADWKFHDGNDALGPSRAAQWLSELGEKPEVIEHVRTIVTEVSFKGAHVETPASTLESRVVQDADRLDAIGAIGIARAFAYGGHAGRAMYDPDIPPQPHASFEDYKKNSGPTINHFHEKLLLLKDRMQTAAGRRIAAERHEYMLAFLERFHAEWNGKC
;
A
#
# COMPACT_ATOMS: atom_id res chain seq x y z
N VAL A 1 -20.00 -16.49 29.82
CA VAL A 1 -18.75 -16.92 29.20
C VAL A 1 -18.87 -16.60 27.71
N GLN A 2 -18.27 -15.50 27.27
CA GLN A 2 -18.13 -15.25 25.83
C GLN A 2 -17.16 -16.32 25.29
N GLY A 3 -17.63 -17.17 24.37
CA GLY A 3 -16.81 -18.20 23.75
C GLY A 3 -15.63 -17.54 23.00
N THR A 4 -14.49 -18.20 23.00
CA THR A 4 -13.31 -17.77 22.22
C THR A 4 -13.69 -17.69 20.73
N LEU A 5 -13.46 -16.55 20.10
CA LEU A 5 -13.73 -16.36 18.68
C LEU A 5 -12.84 -17.28 17.84
N SER A 6 -13.38 -17.82 16.77
CA SER A 6 -12.59 -18.54 15.77
C SER A 6 -11.72 -17.57 14.94
N PRO A 7 -10.62 -18.03 14.31
CA PRO A 7 -9.81 -17.19 13.42
C PRO A 7 -10.64 -16.49 12.33
N ALA A 8 -11.63 -17.17 11.75
CA ALA A 8 -12.50 -16.59 10.73
C ALA A 8 -13.39 -15.47 11.28
N GLU A 9 -13.91 -15.62 12.51
CA GLU A 9 -14.71 -14.57 13.17
C GLU A 9 -13.84 -13.34 13.53
N ILE A 10 -12.59 -13.55 13.93
CA ILE A 10 -11.65 -12.45 14.20
C ILE A 10 -11.38 -11.66 12.91
N ILE A 11 -11.11 -12.34 11.79
CA ILE A 11 -10.91 -11.71 10.47
C ILE A 11 -12.14 -10.89 10.07
N GLU A 12 -13.33 -11.49 10.13
CA GLU A 12 -14.58 -10.82 9.72
C GLU A 12 -14.85 -9.57 10.57
N ARG A 13 -14.71 -9.67 11.89
CA ARG A 13 -14.87 -8.51 12.78
C ARG A 13 -13.83 -7.44 12.53
N THR A 14 -12.58 -7.82 12.23
CA THR A 14 -11.52 -6.88 11.90
C THR A 14 -11.82 -6.16 10.58
N ALA A 15 -12.29 -6.87 9.56
CA ALA A 15 -12.70 -6.28 8.30
C ALA A 15 -13.86 -5.27 8.49
N GLN A 16 -14.87 -5.64 9.28
CA GLN A 16 -16.01 -4.75 9.58
C GLN A 16 -15.55 -3.50 10.36
N HIS A 17 -14.68 -3.67 11.34
CA HIS A 17 -14.14 -2.58 12.15
C HIS A 17 -13.34 -1.59 11.30
N VAL A 18 -12.39 -2.08 10.51
CA VAL A 18 -11.56 -1.24 9.62
C VAL A 18 -12.43 -0.51 8.60
N ARG A 19 -13.39 -1.19 8.00
CA ARG A 19 -14.33 -0.57 7.06
C ARG A 19 -15.15 0.57 7.68
N ALA A 20 -15.50 0.46 8.96
CA ALA A 20 -16.24 1.51 9.66
C ALA A 20 -15.35 2.71 10.05
N LEU A 21 -14.04 2.51 10.19
CA LEU A 21 -13.09 3.57 10.55
C LEU A 21 -12.62 4.41 9.37
N LEU A 22 -12.56 3.81 8.16
CA LEU A 22 -11.98 4.49 7.01
C LEU A 22 -12.97 5.48 6.38
N PRO A 23 -12.56 6.74 6.17
CA PRO A 23 -13.35 7.69 5.41
C PRO A 23 -13.51 7.23 3.95
N GLY A 24 -14.60 7.60 3.31
CA GLY A 24 -14.87 7.26 1.90
C GLY A 24 -14.10 8.14 0.91
N ASP A 25 -12.83 8.46 1.17
CA ASP A 25 -12.01 9.19 0.21
C ASP A 25 -11.32 8.25 -0.80
N SER A 26 -10.81 8.81 -1.89
CA SER A 26 -10.30 8.03 -3.03
C SER A 26 -8.91 7.44 -2.84
N ALA A 27 -8.20 7.74 -1.75
CA ALA A 27 -6.79 7.36 -1.56
C ALA A 27 -6.57 6.29 -0.49
N HIS A 28 -7.34 6.35 0.62
CA HIS A 28 -7.24 5.47 1.78
C HIS A 28 -8.64 4.97 2.17
N ASP A 29 -9.38 4.43 1.21
CA ASP A 29 -10.71 3.89 1.40
C ASP A 29 -10.67 2.38 1.72
N TRP A 30 -11.81 1.85 2.14
CA TRP A 30 -11.97 0.42 2.36
C TRP A 30 -11.54 -0.41 1.15
N TRP A 31 -11.76 0.07 -0.06
CA TRP A 31 -11.44 -0.68 -1.27
C TRP A 31 -9.94 -0.81 -1.52
N HIS A 32 -9.12 0.14 -1.05
CA HIS A 32 -7.67 -0.02 -0.99
C HIS A 32 -7.31 -1.20 -0.07
N VAL A 33 -7.79 -1.20 1.16
CA VAL A 33 -7.53 -2.28 2.13
C VAL A 33 -7.97 -3.64 1.58
N GLU A 34 -9.15 -3.73 0.96
CA GLU A 34 -9.65 -4.96 0.37
C GLU A 34 -8.81 -5.44 -0.81
N ARG A 35 -8.27 -4.54 -1.65
CA ARG A 35 -7.33 -4.91 -2.73
C ARG A 35 -5.99 -5.37 -2.18
N VAL A 36 -5.46 -4.68 -1.18
CA VAL A 36 -4.23 -5.10 -0.47
C VAL A 36 -4.42 -6.47 0.16
N ARG A 37 -5.52 -6.71 0.87
CA ARG A 37 -5.89 -8.01 1.43
C ARG A 37 -5.88 -9.12 0.38
N ARG A 38 -6.53 -8.92 -0.76
CA ARG A 38 -6.57 -9.92 -1.86
C ARG A 38 -5.19 -10.19 -2.45
N ASN A 39 -4.40 -9.16 -2.69
CA ASN A 39 -3.01 -9.32 -3.15
C ASN A 39 -2.18 -10.08 -2.11
N ALA A 40 -2.30 -9.71 -0.83
CA ALA A 40 -1.56 -10.34 0.27
C ALA A 40 -1.89 -11.84 0.42
N LEU A 41 -3.17 -12.20 0.34
CA LEU A 41 -3.60 -13.60 0.36
C LEU A 41 -3.04 -14.41 -0.82
N ALA A 42 -3.07 -13.84 -2.04
CA ALA A 42 -2.52 -14.50 -3.22
C ALA A 42 -1.00 -14.69 -3.14
N ILE A 43 -0.27 -13.67 -2.67
CA ILE A 43 1.19 -13.75 -2.47
C ILE A 43 1.50 -14.70 -1.32
N GLY A 44 0.82 -14.56 -0.17
CA GLY A 44 1.04 -15.38 1.01
C GLY A 44 0.87 -16.88 0.74
N ALA A 45 -0.17 -17.24 -0.01
CA ALA A 45 -0.38 -18.64 -0.44
C ALA A 45 0.75 -19.14 -1.34
N ALA A 46 1.25 -18.31 -2.26
CA ALA A 46 2.34 -18.68 -3.18
C ALA A 46 3.70 -18.80 -2.47
N GLU A 47 3.92 -18.01 -1.42
CA GLU A 47 5.17 -17.99 -0.64
C GLU A 47 5.13 -18.90 0.60
N SER A 48 4.01 -19.59 0.86
CA SER A 48 3.80 -20.44 2.05
C SER A 48 3.91 -19.69 3.39
N ALA A 49 3.46 -18.43 3.41
CA ALA A 49 3.38 -17.61 4.61
C ALA A 49 2.18 -18.02 5.50
N ASP A 50 2.18 -17.59 6.77
CA ASP A 50 1.02 -17.73 7.64
C ASP A 50 -0.12 -16.82 7.15
N VAL A 51 -1.10 -17.43 6.48
CA VAL A 51 -2.21 -16.72 5.83
C VAL A 51 -3.06 -15.95 6.83
N HIS A 52 -3.23 -16.47 8.07
CA HIS A 52 -3.99 -15.76 9.10
C HIS A 52 -3.30 -14.46 9.53
N VAL A 53 -2.00 -14.52 9.78
CA VAL A 53 -1.18 -13.33 10.12
C VAL A 53 -1.15 -12.34 8.97
N VAL A 54 -0.94 -12.82 7.73
CA VAL A 54 -0.95 -12.01 6.51
C VAL A 54 -2.27 -11.27 6.33
N GLU A 55 -3.39 -11.97 6.52
CA GLU A 55 -4.72 -11.40 6.32
C GLU A 55 -5.04 -10.33 7.37
N LEU A 56 -4.75 -10.60 8.64
CA LEU A 56 -4.88 -9.60 9.71
C LEU A 56 -3.97 -8.40 9.47
N GLY A 57 -2.70 -8.63 9.13
CA GLY A 57 -1.75 -7.57 8.82
C GLY A 57 -2.23 -6.68 7.67
N ALA A 58 -2.73 -7.29 6.59
CA ALA A 58 -3.28 -6.56 5.45
C ALA A 58 -4.54 -5.75 5.80
N LEU A 59 -5.41 -6.26 6.67
CA LEU A 59 -6.60 -5.54 7.10
C LEU A 59 -6.29 -4.31 7.94
N VAL A 60 -5.27 -4.39 8.83
CA VAL A 60 -4.99 -3.31 9.79
C VAL A 60 -3.79 -2.44 9.43
N HIS A 61 -3.15 -2.65 8.26
CA HIS A 61 -1.92 -1.94 7.89
C HIS A 61 -2.06 -0.41 7.91
N ASP A 62 -3.23 0.10 7.54
CA ASP A 62 -3.56 1.53 7.49
C ASP A 62 -4.59 1.95 8.57
N ILE A 63 -4.79 1.15 9.65
CA ILE A 63 -5.82 1.41 10.69
C ILE A 63 -5.68 2.78 11.37
N ALA A 64 -4.48 3.34 11.34
CA ALA A 64 -4.18 4.71 11.76
C ALA A 64 -2.96 5.21 10.97
N ASP A 65 -3.17 5.55 9.70
CA ASP A 65 -2.09 6.15 8.89
C ASP A 65 -1.61 7.44 9.56
N TRP A 66 -0.30 7.50 9.85
CA TRP A 66 0.38 8.64 10.48
C TRP A 66 0.11 9.97 9.74
N LYS A 67 -0.21 9.93 8.45
CA LYS A 67 -0.56 11.10 7.63
C LYS A 67 -1.79 11.84 8.13
N PHE A 68 -2.71 11.13 8.80
CA PHE A 68 -3.93 11.69 9.37
C PHE A 68 -3.84 11.91 10.89
N HIS A 69 -2.68 11.60 11.51
CA HIS A 69 -2.47 11.65 12.96
C HIS A 69 -1.17 12.38 13.34
N ASP A 70 -0.95 13.58 12.77
CA ASP A 70 0.16 14.49 13.11
C ASP A 70 1.57 13.86 13.04
N GLY A 71 1.74 12.82 12.21
CA GLY A 71 3.02 12.13 12.03
C GLY A 71 3.36 11.08 13.09
N ASN A 72 2.38 10.63 13.90
CA ASN A 72 2.62 9.64 14.95
C ASN A 72 2.65 8.22 14.41
N ASP A 73 3.84 7.71 14.08
CA ASP A 73 4.09 6.37 13.54
C ASP A 73 3.74 5.23 14.53
N ALA A 74 3.68 5.50 15.84
CA ALA A 74 3.41 4.48 16.85
C ALA A 74 1.91 4.19 17.05
N LEU A 75 1.04 5.02 16.50
CA LEU A 75 -0.41 4.91 16.74
C LEU A 75 -1.01 3.70 16.02
N GLY A 76 -0.64 3.48 14.74
CA GLY A 76 -1.13 2.35 13.95
C GLY A 76 -0.84 0.99 14.58
N PRO A 77 0.44 0.66 14.86
CA PRO A 77 0.79 -0.59 15.53
C PRO A 77 0.11 -0.80 16.88
N SER A 78 -0.04 0.28 17.68
CA SER A 78 -0.69 0.21 18.99
C SER A 78 -2.19 -0.06 18.89
N ARG A 79 -2.89 0.59 17.95
CA ARG A 79 -4.33 0.37 17.70
C ARG A 79 -4.60 -1.03 17.16
N ALA A 80 -3.77 -1.52 16.25
CA ALA A 80 -3.89 -2.87 15.73
C ALA A 80 -3.75 -3.92 16.84
N ALA A 81 -2.71 -3.78 17.71
CA ALA A 81 -2.50 -4.67 18.81
C ALA A 81 -3.64 -4.63 19.85
N GLN A 82 -4.13 -3.44 20.18
CA GLN A 82 -5.25 -3.28 21.10
C GLN A 82 -6.51 -3.96 20.54
N TRP A 83 -6.87 -3.69 19.30
CA TRP A 83 -8.04 -4.28 18.67
C TRP A 83 -8.01 -5.81 18.65
N LEU A 84 -6.89 -6.41 18.23
CA LEU A 84 -6.74 -7.86 18.22
C LEU A 84 -6.77 -8.48 19.62
N SER A 85 -6.22 -7.78 20.61
CA SER A 85 -6.30 -8.20 22.03
C SER A 85 -7.75 -8.20 22.54
N GLU A 86 -8.55 -7.19 22.17
CA GLU A 86 -9.98 -7.12 22.54
C GLU A 86 -10.79 -8.26 21.92
N LEU A 87 -10.37 -8.76 20.77
CA LEU A 87 -10.96 -9.95 20.13
C LEU A 87 -10.47 -11.28 20.71
N GLY A 88 -9.48 -11.27 21.59
CA GLY A 88 -8.91 -12.47 22.20
C GLY A 88 -7.97 -13.25 21.26
N GLU A 89 -7.32 -12.55 20.32
CA GLU A 89 -6.29 -13.15 19.46
C GLU A 89 -5.06 -13.54 20.31
N LYS A 90 -4.28 -14.50 19.81
CA LYS A 90 -3.09 -15.00 20.51
C LYS A 90 -2.00 -13.93 20.57
N PRO A 91 -1.29 -13.81 21.70
CA PRO A 91 -0.24 -12.81 21.88
C PRO A 91 0.86 -12.84 20.80
N GLU A 92 1.27 -14.03 20.36
CA GLU A 92 2.26 -14.19 19.30
C GLU A 92 1.77 -13.65 17.93
N VAL A 93 0.49 -13.80 17.60
CA VAL A 93 -0.13 -13.26 16.39
C VAL A 93 -0.24 -11.74 16.49
N ILE A 94 -0.68 -11.23 17.64
CA ILE A 94 -0.78 -9.78 17.91
C ILE A 94 0.57 -9.10 17.69
N GLU A 95 1.64 -9.63 18.28
CA GLU A 95 2.98 -9.06 18.16
C GLU A 95 3.50 -9.12 16.72
N HIS A 96 3.21 -10.21 16.00
CA HIS A 96 3.58 -10.35 14.59
C HIS A 96 2.85 -9.31 13.72
N VAL A 97 1.54 -9.16 13.89
CA VAL A 97 0.75 -8.15 13.18
C VAL A 97 1.21 -6.73 13.54
N ARG A 98 1.54 -6.46 14.80
CA ARG A 98 2.12 -5.17 15.23
C ARG A 98 3.42 -4.87 14.49
N THR A 99 4.28 -5.87 14.31
CA THR A 99 5.52 -5.76 13.54
C THR A 99 5.22 -5.43 12.08
N ILE A 100 4.28 -6.13 11.44
CA ILE A 100 3.86 -5.86 10.07
C ILE A 100 3.42 -4.39 9.91
N VAL A 101 2.53 -3.90 10.77
CA VAL A 101 2.03 -2.51 10.70
C VAL A 101 3.16 -1.49 10.89
N THR A 102 4.16 -1.80 11.71
CA THR A 102 5.35 -0.95 11.91
C THR A 102 6.21 -0.86 10.65
N GLU A 103 6.34 -1.96 9.91
CA GLU A 103 7.27 -2.11 8.80
C GLU A 103 6.66 -1.79 7.43
N VAL A 104 5.32 -1.82 7.28
CA VAL A 104 4.65 -1.71 5.98
C VAL A 104 4.78 -0.32 5.37
N SER A 105 4.87 0.73 6.17
CA SER A 105 4.86 2.11 5.71
C SER A 105 5.98 2.44 4.72
N PHE A 106 5.61 3.00 3.55
CA PHE A 106 6.56 3.53 2.59
C PHE A 106 7.16 4.86 3.07
N LYS A 107 8.47 4.89 3.30
CA LYS A 107 9.20 6.06 3.83
C LYS A 107 10.00 6.85 2.77
N GLY A 108 9.73 6.64 1.48
CA GLY A 108 10.40 7.36 0.38
C GLY A 108 11.18 6.45 -0.56
N ALA A 109 11.50 6.98 -1.77
CA ALA A 109 12.14 6.20 -2.84
C ALA A 109 13.54 5.69 -2.50
N HIS A 110 14.27 6.41 -1.65
CA HIS A 110 15.65 6.08 -1.26
C HIS A 110 15.78 5.63 0.21
N VAL A 111 14.66 5.42 0.91
CA VAL A 111 14.66 4.91 2.28
C VAL A 111 14.39 3.41 2.24
N GLU A 112 15.32 2.62 2.78
CA GLU A 112 15.08 1.20 3.00
C GLU A 112 14.00 1.04 4.06
N THR A 113 13.01 0.21 3.73
CA THR A 113 11.96 -0.19 4.67
C THR A 113 12.12 -1.69 4.88
N PRO A 114 12.90 -2.12 5.88
CA PRO A 114 13.13 -3.53 6.14
C PRO A 114 11.82 -4.22 6.52
N ALA A 115 11.61 -5.39 5.95
CA ALA A 115 10.55 -6.31 6.37
C ALA A 115 11.23 -7.55 6.97
N SER A 116 11.10 -7.69 8.27
CA SER A 116 11.87 -8.67 9.06
C SER A 116 11.32 -10.09 8.90
N THR A 117 10.02 -10.25 8.68
CA THR A 117 9.35 -11.55 8.54
C THR A 117 8.86 -11.77 7.10
N LEU A 118 8.53 -13.01 6.76
CA LEU A 118 7.93 -13.33 5.47
C LEU A 118 6.58 -12.64 5.31
N GLU A 119 5.77 -12.65 6.36
CA GLU A 119 4.44 -12.03 6.38
C GLU A 119 4.53 -10.51 6.21
N SER A 120 5.51 -9.85 6.85
CA SER A 120 5.80 -8.43 6.62
C SER A 120 6.14 -8.14 5.15
N ARG A 121 6.97 -8.98 4.52
CA ARG A 121 7.33 -8.84 3.09
C ARG A 121 6.11 -9.01 2.19
N VAL A 122 5.25 -9.98 2.49
CA VAL A 122 4.02 -10.25 1.75
C VAL A 122 3.06 -9.04 1.81
N VAL A 123 2.79 -8.52 3.00
CA VAL A 123 1.88 -7.37 3.16
C VAL A 123 2.47 -6.11 2.55
N GLN A 124 3.76 -5.87 2.70
CA GLN A 124 4.45 -4.73 2.12
C GLN A 124 4.44 -4.77 0.58
N ASP A 125 4.67 -5.95 -0.02
CA ASP A 125 4.55 -6.13 -1.47
C ASP A 125 3.11 -5.94 -1.95
N ALA A 126 2.13 -6.44 -1.21
CA ALA A 126 0.72 -6.29 -1.54
C ALA A 126 0.26 -4.83 -1.55
N ASP A 127 0.69 -4.02 -0.58
CA ASP A 127 0.42 -2.59 -0.54
C ASP A 127 1.09 -1.86 -1.73
N ARG A 128 2.37 -2.13 -1.98
CA ARG A 128 3.09 -1.56 -3.12
C ARG A 128 2.45 -1.91 -4.47
N LEU A 129 1.93 -3.12 -4.61
CA LEU A 129 1.23 -3.55 -5.82
C LEU A 129 -0.05 -2.74 -6.07
N ASP A 130 -0.75 -2.27 -5.05
CA ASP A 130 -1.94 -1.42 -5.22
C ASP A 130 -1.61 -0.03 -5.76
N ALA A 131 -0.33 0.38 -5.68
CA ALA A 131 0.15 1.64 -6.23
C ALA A 131 0.59 1.56 -7.70
N ILE A 132 0.61 0.39 -8.32
CA ILE A 132 1.11 0.19 -9.70
C ILE A 132 0.11 -0.54 -10.59
N GLY A 133 0.35 -0.53 -11.90
CA GLY A 133 -0.56 -1.10 -12.89
C GLY A 133 -1.79 -0.22 -13.13
N ALA A 134 -2.87 -0.79 -13.66
CA ALA A 134 -4.09 -0.06 -14.02
C ALA A 134 -4.72 0.68 -12.82
N ILE A 135 -4.77 0.04 -11.65
CA ILE A 135 -5.26 0.66 -10.42
C ILE A 135 -4.36 1.81 -10.00
N GLY A 136 -3.03 1.62 -10.03
CA GLY A 136 -2.06 2.65 -9.70
C GLY A 136 -2.17 3.88 -10.60
N ILE A 137 -2.36 3.69 -11.91
CA ILE A 137 -2.62 4.77 -12.88
C ILE A 137 -3.87 5.55 -12.46
N ALA A 138 -5.00 4.86 -12.24
CA ALA A 138 -6.26 5.50 -11.86
C ALA A 138 -6.13 6.29 -10.55
N ARG A 139 -5.48 5.71 -9.52
CA ARG A 139 -5.24 6.35 -8.23
C ARG A 139 -4.34 7.60 -8.37
N ALA A 140 -3.29 7.53 -9.19
CA ALA A 140 -2.39 8.66 -9.41
C ALA A 140 -3.13 9.87 -9.99
N PHE A 141 -3.98 9.66 -11.00
CA PHE A 141 -4.76 10.74 -11.60
C PHE A 141 -5.91 11.21 -10.70
N ALA A 142 -6.57 10.33 -9.96
CA ALA A 142 -7.59 10.72 -9.00
C ALA A 142 -6.99 11.62 -7.90
N TYR A 143 -5.85 11.23 -7.33
CA TYR A 143 -5.14 12.04 -6.34
C TYR A 143 -4.61 13.35 -6.94
N GLY A 144 -4.03 13.31 -8.15
CA GLY A 144 -3.54 14.50 -8.84
C GLY A 144 -4.66 15.53 -9.07
N GLY A 145 -5.83 15.07 -9.52
CA GLY A 145 -7.01 15.92 -9.70
C GLY A 145 -7.52 16.52 -8.37
N HIS A 146 -7.58 15.71 -7.30
CA HIS A 146 -7.93 16.19 -5.96
C HIS A 146 -6.94 17.23 -5.43
N ALA A 147 -5.65 17.02 -5.67
CA ALA A 147 -4.58 17.95 -5.25
C ALA A 147 -4.39 19.15 -6.18
N GLY A 148 -5.21 19.31 -7.23
CA GLY A 148 -5.10 20.41 -8.20
C GLY A 148 -3.84 20.35 -9.07
N ARG A 149 -3.24 19.18 -9.26
CA ARG A 149 -2.03 18.99 -10.09
C ARG A 149 -2.40 18.95 -11.57
N ALA A 150 -1.53 19.54 -12.41
CA ALA A 150 -1.61 19.31 -13.85
C ALA A 150 -1.46 17.81 -14.16
N MET A 151 -2.15 17.34 -15.20
CA MET A 151 -2.01 15.97 -15.68
C MET A 151 -0.58 15.72 -16.18
N TYR A 152 -0.09 16.62 -17.04
CA TYR A 152 1.25 16.62 -17.62
C TYR A 152 1.64 18.04 -18.00
N ASP A 153 2.92 18.36 -17.91
CA ASP A 153 3.51 19.60 -18.37
C ASP A 153 4.91 19.25 -18.96
N PRO A 154 5.12 19.41 -20.29
CA PRO A 154 6.38 19.08 -20.93
C PRO A 154 7.57 19.95 -20.46
N ASP A 155 7.29 21.14 -19.91
CA ASP A 155 8.32 22.06 -19.45
C ASP A 155 8.77 21.75 -18.00
N ILE A 156 8.07 20.84 -17.32
CA ILE A 156 8.38 20.42 -15.94
C ILE A 156 8.85 18.95 -15.96
N PRO A 157 10.17 18.69 -16.03
CA PRO A 157 10.69 17.33 -16.03
C PRO A 157 10.51 16.64 -14.67
N PRO A 158 10.42 15.28 -14.62
CA PRO A 158 10.43 14.52 -13.38
C PRO A 158 11.69 14.82 -12.56
N GLN A 159 11.56 14.97 -11.25
CA GLN A 159 12.66 15.23 -10.35
C GLN A 159 12.84 14.06 -9.37
N PRO A 160 14.03 13.45 -9.32
CA PRO A 160 14.32 12.47 -8.30
C PRO A 160 14.33 13.13 -6.91
N HIS A 161 13.50 12.60 -6.00
CA HIS A 161 13.44 13.12 -4.63
C HIS A 161 14.56 12.51 -3.79
N ALA A 162 15.44 13.35 -3.25
CA ALA A 162 16.55 12.91 -2.40
C ALA A 162 16.10 12.49 -0.99
N SER A 163 14.91 12.95 -0.54
CA SER A 163 14.37 12.65 0.78
C SER A 163 12.85 12.48 0.77
N PHE A 164 12.32 11.93 1.86
CA PHE A 164 10.87 11.84 2.09
C PHE A 164 10.20 13.22 2.23
N GLU A 165 10.90 14.18 2.81
CA GLU A 165 10.42 15.56 2.93
C GLU A 165 10.28 16.24 1.55
N ASP A 166 11.23 15.99 0.64
CA ASP A 166 11.17 16.51 -0.73
C ASP A 166 9.98 15.88 -1.48
N TYR A 167 9.79 14.58 -1.30
CA TYR A 167 8.64 13.86 -1.87
C TYR A 167 7.30 14.45 -1.41
N LYS A 168 7.16 14.77 -0.11
CA LYS A 168 5.93 15.37 0.44
C LYS A 168 5.63 16.75 -0.13
N LYS A 169 6.65 17.53 -0.44
CA LYS A 169 6.52 18.91 -0.97
C LYS A 169 6.32 18.96 -2.48
N ASN A 170 6.45 17.79 -3.16
CA ASN A 170 6.34 17.74 -4.61
C ASN A 170 4.91 18.08 -5.07
N SER A 171 4.81 19.15 -5.86
CA SER A 171 3.59 19.62 -6.53
C SER A 171 3.64 19.44 -8.06
N GLY A 172 4.58 18.67 -8.57
CA GLY A 172 4.76 18.42 -10.00
C GLY A 172 3.56 17.72 -10.66
N PRO A 173 3.52 17.69 -12.01
CA PRO A 173 2.49 17.03 -12.78
C PRO A 173 2.33 15.55 -12.42
N THR A 174 1.12 15.02 -12.60
CA THR A 174 0.80 13.63 -12.25
C THR A 174 1.66 12.61 -13.01
N ILE A 175 1.95 12.85 -14.28
CA ILE A 175 2.84 11.97 -15.09
C ILE A 175 4.25 11.87 -14.50
N ASN A 176 4.76 12.94 -13.92
CA ASN A 176 6.10 12.92 -13.30
C ASN A 176 6.17 11.91 -12.14
N HIS A 177 5.08 11.75 -11.39
CA HIS A 177 5.00 10.79 -10.28
C HIS A 177 5.25 9.33 -10.71
N PHE A 178 4.96 9.00 -11.97
CA PHE A 178 5.30 7.68 -12.51
C PHE A 178 6.81 7.44 -12.48
N HIS A 179 7.59 8.40 -12.95
CA HIS A 179 9.06 8.31 -13.00
C HIS A 179 9.70 8.49 -11.63
N GLU A 180 9.11 9.33 -10.78
CA GLU A 180 9.62 9.67 -9.46
C GLU A 180 9.39 8.57 -8.42
N LYS A 181 8.34 7.75 -8.59
CA LYS A 181 7.96 6.71 -7.63
C LYS A 181 7.45 5.41 -8.27
N LEU A 182 6.39 5.46 -9.07
CA LEU A 182 5.61 4.27 -9.37
C LEU A 182 6.43 3.22 -10.14
N LEU A 183 7.20 3.63 -11.13
CA LEU A 183 8.07 2.74 -11.91
C LEU A 183 9.20 2.12 -11.08
N LEU A 184 9.61 2.78 -9.98
CA LEU A 184 10.67 2.29 -9.09
C LEU A 184 10.18 1.19 -8.14
N LEU A 185 8.86 1.06 -7.94
CA LEU A 185 8.29 0.10 -6.99
C LEU A 185 8.50 -1.36 -7.41
N LYS A 186 8.61 -1.66 -8.71
CA LYS A 186 8.91 -3.01 -9.21
C LYS A 186 10.16 -3.59 -8.56
N ASP A 187 11.23 -2.80 -8.47
CA ASP A 187 12.52 -3.26 -7.96
C ASP A 187 12.58 -3.33 -6.41
N ARG A 188 11.50 -2.95 -5.76
CA ARG A 188 11.34 -2.97 -4.31
C ARG A 188 10.53 -4.14 -3.78
N MET A 189 10.08 -5.03 -4.64
CA MET A 189 9.35 -6.23 -4.23
C MET A 189 10.31 -7.23 -3.59
N GLN A 190 9.88 -7.81 -2.48
CA GLN A 190 10.72 -8.66 -1.64
C GLN A 190 10.43 -10.15 -1.85
N THR A 191 9.20 -10.51 -2.27
CA THR A 191 8.78 -11.89 -2.52
C THR A 191 8.90 -12.27 -3.99
N ALA A 192 9.02 -13.56 -4.30
CA ALA A 192 9.07 -14.03 -5.69
C ALA A 192 7.73 -13.77 -6.41
N ALA A 193 6.62 -14.05 -5.75
CA ALA A 193 5.29 -13.81 -6.28
C ALA A 193 5.01 -12.31 -6.49
N GLY A 194 5.41 -11.46 -5.52
CA GLY A 194 5.30 -10.01 -5.62
C GLY A 194 6.07 -9.46 -6.82
N ARG A 195 7.32 -9.89 -7.01
CA ARG A 195 8.15 -9.49 -8.18
C ARG A 195 7.51 -9.86 -9.51
N ARG A 196 6.95 -11.06 -9.64
CA ARG A 196 6.29 -11.50 -10.87
C ARG A 196 5.08 -10.61 -11.19
N ILE A 197 4.20 -10.37 -10.22
CA ILE A 197 3.01 -9.53 -10.41
C ILE A 197 3.42 -8.07 -10.71
N ALA A 198 4.44 -7.56 -10.01
CA ALA A 198 4.93 -6.21 -10.23
C ALA A 198 5.53 -6.01 -11.62
N ALA A 199 6.22 -7.01 -12.17
CA ALA A 199 6.74 -6.95 -13.53
C ALA A 199 5.61 -6.77 -14.55
N GLU A 200 4.54 -7.57 -14.46
CA GLU A 200 3.37 -7.46 -15.34
C GLU A 200 2.69 -6.08 -15.24
N ARG A 201 2.51 -5.57 -14.01
CA ARG A 201 1.92 -4.24 -13.78
C ARG A 201 2.82 -3.10 -14.27
N HIS A 202 4.13 -3.26 -14.15
CA HIS A 202 5.12 -2.30 -14.63
C HIS A 202 5.09 -2.16 -16.16
N GLU A 203 5.10 -3.28 -16.90
CA GLU A 203 5.00 -3.28 -18.35
C GLU A 203 3.70 -2.59 -18.82
N TYR A 204 2.59 -2.81 -18.12
CA TYR A 204 1.34 -2.11 -18.40
C TYR A 204 1.46 -0.59 -18.21
N MET A 205 2.16 -0.13 -17.17
CA MET A 205 2.40 1.31 -16.97
C MET A 205 3.30 1.91 -18.06
N LEU A 206 4.32 1.19 -18.50
CA LEU A 206 5.18 1.65 -19.61
C LEU A 206 4.38 1.81 -20.90
N ALA A 207 3.55 0.82 -21.24
CA ALA A 207 2.67 0.89 -22.42
C ALA A 207 1.66 2.05 -22.31
N PHE A 208 1.10 2.30 -21.12
CA PHE A 208 0.24 3.46 -20.88
C PHE A 208 0.98 4.78 -21.11
N LEU A 209 2.20 4.94 -20.60
CA LEU A 209 2.98 6.17 -20.75
C LEU A 209 3.36 6.41 -22.22
N GLU A 210 3.76 5.36 -22.93
CA GLU A 210 4.05 5.45 -24.37
C GLU A 210 2.82 5.95 -25.15
N ARG A 211 1.65 5.36 -24.89
CA ARG A 211 0.40 5.75 -25.52
C ARG A 211 -0.02 7.16 -25.14
N PHE A 212 0.08 7.51 -23.86
CA PHE A 212 -0.22 8.86 -23.37
C PHE A 212 0.61 9.92 -24.09
N HIS A 213 1.92 9.74 -24.20
CA HIS A 213 2.81 10.70 -24.87
C HIS A 213 2.57 10.76 -26.40
N ALA A 214 2.22 9.64 -27.03
CA ALA A 214 1.86 9.63 -28.45
C ALA A 214 0.60 10.46 -28.69
N GLU A 215 -0.44 10.26 -27.90
CA GLU A 215 -1.70 11.03 -27.97
C GLU A 215 -1.48 12.50 -27.63
N TRP A 216 -0.71 12.81 -26.61
CA TRP A 216 -0.37 14.19 -26.26
C TRP A 216 0.29 14.95 -27.40
N ASN A 217 1.14 14.29 -28.15
CA ASN A 217 1.85 14.86 -29.30
C ASN A 217 1.07 14.75 -30.64
N GLY A 218 -0.16 14.25 -30.61
CA GLY A 218 -0.98 14.08 -31.82
C GLY A 218 -0.43 13.07 -32.84
N LYS A 219 0.27 12.03 -32.36
CA LYS A 219 0.96 11.03 -33.19
C LYS A 219 0.18 9.72 -33.34
N CYS A 220 -1.07 9.64 -32.90
CA CYS A 220 -1.91 8.45 -33.03
C CYS A 220 -3.39 8.79 -33.19
#